data_bec91b65d994fcf040e89cf47bbb8848
#
_entry.id   bec91b65d994fcf040e89cf47bbb8848
#
_cell.length_a   1.000
_cell.length_b   1.000
_cell.length_c   1.000
_cell.angle_alpha   90.00
_cell.angle_beta   90.00
_cell.angle_gamma   90.00
#
_symmetry.space_group_name_H-M   'P 1'
#
loop_
_entity.id
_entity.type
_entity.pdbx_description
1 polymer ?
#
loop_
_entity_poly.entity_id
_entity_poly.type
_entity_poly.pdbx_seq_one_letter_code
_entity_poly.pdbx_strand_id
1 'polypeptide(L)'
;RICGFEAHNFVTWQNVLKISEQVAAYIVSVRKRGEKILSADPRIRVSTIHRAKGGEADNVALLLDSTKACVESEDQDAEKRVWYVGVTRAKKELHIVVSSGKHEFGDLR
;
A
#
# COMPACT_ATOMS: atom_id res chain seq x y z
N ARG A 1 16.61 29.53 -0.18
CA ARG A 1 17.38 29.74 1.08
C ARG A 1 16.67 28.97 2.17
N ILE A 2 17.08 27.75 2.39
CA ILE A 2 16.64 26.92 3.52
C ILE A 2 17.57 27.28 4.66
N CYS A 3 17.00 27.63 5.82
CA CYS A 3 17.66 28.04 7.03
C CYS A 3 18.97 27.30 7.29
N GLY A 4 20.02 28.09 7.59
CA GLY A 4 21.35 27.63 7.88
C GLY A 4 21.39 26.66 9.05
N PHE A 5 21.50 25.40 8.73
CA PHE A 5 22.12 24.43 9.62
C PHE A 5 23.58 24.30 9.20
N GLU A 6 24.46 24.99 9.93
CA GLU A 6 25.86 24.65 9.87
C GLU A 6 26.06 23.27 10.43
N ALA A 7 26.36 22.34 9.54
CA ALA A 7 26.65 20.95 9.89
C ALA A 7 28.07 20.84 10.46
N HIS A 8 28.24 21.26 11.70
CA HIS A 8 29.38 20.87 12.51
C HIS A 8 28.96 19.76 13.46
N ASN A 9 29.40 18.58 13.16
CA ASN A 9 29.25 17.26 13.73
C ASN A 9 28.31 16.37 12.90
N PHE A 10 28.84 15.24 12.49
CA PHE A 10 28.24 14.13 11.75
C PHE A 10 26.81 13.73 12.20
N VAL A 11 25.88 14.67 12.15
CA VAL A 11 24.48 14.40 12.42
C VAL A 11 23.90 13.91 11.12
N THR A 12 23.76 12.62 11.00
CA THR A 12 23.05 12.04 9.86
C THR A 12 21.59 12.50 9.91
N TRP A 13 20.97 12.71 8.76
CA TRP A 13 19.57 13.12 8.67
C TRP A 13 18.64 12.19 9.47
N GLN A 14 19.02 10.92 9.64
CA GLN A 14 18.28 9.94 10.44
C GLN A 14 18.17 10.35 11.92
N ASN A 15 19.19 11.01 12.46
CA ASN A 15 19.23 11.46 13.86
C ASN A 15 18.45 12.76 14.08
N VAL A 16 18.26 13.55 13.01
CA VAL A 16 17.51 14.82 13.06
C VAL A 16 16.02 14.58 12.94
N LEU A 17 15.62 13.60 12.11
CA LEU A 17 14.23 13.27 11.89
C LEU A 17 13.80 12.21 12.90
N LYS A 18 12.76 12.50 13.69
CA LYS A 18 12.14 11.53 14.61
C LYS A 18 11.33 10.50 13.82
N ILE A 19 12.00 9.66 13.06
CA ILE A 19 11.40 8.57 12.27
C ILE A 19 11.84 7.22 12.84
N SER A 20 11.00 6.20 12.67
CA SER A 20 11.36 4.85 13.10
C SER A 20 12.51 4.30 12.27
N GLU A 21 13.31 3.39 12.84
CA GLU A 21 14.41 2.72 12.14
C GLU A 21 13.95 2.02 10.85
N GLN A 22 12.75 1.47 10.86
CA GLN A 22 12.15 0.82 9.69
C GLN A 22 11.94 1.80 8.53
N VAL A 23 11.44 3.00 8.83
CA VAL A 23 11.24 4.06 7.83
C VAL A 23 12.59 4.58 7.33
N ALA A 24 13.57 4.75 8.22
CA ALA A 24 14.92 5.16 7.84
C ALA A 24 15.58 4.12 6.89
N ALA A 25 15.49 2.84 7.23
CA ALA A 25 16.00 1.74 6.40
C ALA A 25 15.30 1.69 5.03
N TYR A 26 13.99 1.91 4.99
CA TYR A 26 13.23 1.99 3.75
C TYR A 26 13.73 3.13 2.85
N ILE A 27 13.88 4.35 3.38
CA ILE A 27 14.38 5.51 2.63
C ILE A 27 15.78 5.23 2.07
N VAL A 28 16.67 4.64 2.88
CA VAL A 28 18.02 4.27 2.42
C VAL A 28 17.96 3.25 1.28
N SER A 29 17.09 2.25 1.38
CA SER A 29 16.93 1.22 0.34
C SER A 29 16.40 1.81 -0.98
N VAL A 30 15.44 2.74 -0.90
CA VAL A 30 14.88 3.44 -2.07
C VAL A 30 15.97 4.28 -2.76
N ARG A 31 16.76 5.02 -1.99
CA ARG A 31 17.89 5.79 -2.54
C ARG A 31 18.96 4.90 -3.21
N LYS A 32 19.28 3.75 -2.62
CA LYS A 32 20.22 2.78 -3.21
C LYS A 32 19.73 2.24 -4.56
N ARG A 33 18.42 2.16 -4.77
CA ARG A 33 17.80 1.77 -6.05
C ARG A 33 17.82 2.88 -7.10
N GLY A 34 18.35 4.06 -6.77
CA GLY A 34 18.42 5.19 -7.69
C GLY A 34 17.14 6.02 -7.79
N GLU A 35 16.14 5.77 -6.96
CA GLU A 35 14.94 6.60 -6.90
C GLU A 35 15.26 7.92 -6.22
N LYS A 36 15.30 8.99 -7.01
CA LYS A 36 15.70 10.33 -6.53
C LYS A 36 14.53 11.16 -6.01
N ILE A 37 13.30 10.80 -6.35
CA ILE A 37 12.10 11.59 -6.07
C ILE A 37 10.99 10.67 -5.59
N LEU A 38 10.53 10.87 -4.37
CA LEU A 38 9.36 10.14 -3.81
C LEU A 38 8.02 10.55 -4.45
N SER A 39 8.01 11.62 -5.25
CA SER A 39 6.84 12.13 -5.97
C SER A 39 6.72 11.61 -7.41
N ALA A 40 7.68 10.85 -7.91
CA ALA A 40 7.51 10.13 -9.17
C ALA A 40 6.35 9.16 -9.04
N ASP A 41 5.61 8.91 -10.12
CA ASP A 41 4.53 7.91 -10.11
C ASP A 41 5.02 6.60 -9.52
N PRO A 42 4.44 6.15 -8.41
CA PRO A 42 4.95 4.96 -7.74
C PRO A 42 4.71 3.74 -8.64
N ARG A 43 5.75 2.93 -8.83
CA ARG A 43 5.63 1.65 -9.55
C ARG A 43 4.64 0.71 -8.88
N ILE A 44 4.50 0.83 -7.57
CA ILE A 44 3.55 0.07 -6.76
C ILE A 44 2.67 1.06 -6.03
N ARG A 45 1.37 0.95 -6.23
CA ARG A 45 0.36 1.74 -5.52
C ARG A 45 -0.41 0.83 -4.57
N VAL A 46 -0.38 1.16 -3.30
CA VAL A 46 -1.17 0.47 -2.27
C VAL A 46 -2.38 1.32 -1.91
N SER A 47 -3.56 0.73 -1.96
CA SER A 47 -4.81 1.43 -1.61
C SER A 47 -5.88 0.44 -1.16
N THR A 48 -6.95 0.95 -0.58
CA THR A 48 -8.17 0.17 -0.37
C THR A 48 -8.92 0.00 -1.70
N ILE A 49 -9.76 -1.02 -1.81
CA ILE A 49 -10.61 -1.25 -2.99
C ILE A 49 -11.49 -0.02 -3.28
N HIS A 50 -12.04 0.61 -2.24
CA HIS A 50 -12.87 1.82 -2.38
C HIS A 50 -12.11 2.97 -3.05
N ARG A 51 -10.85 3.18 -2.69
CA ARG A 51 -10.00 4.23 -3.29
C ARG A 51 -9.53 3.87 -4.70
N ALA A 52 -9.48 2.59 -5.03
CA ALA A 52 -9.13 2.12 -6.37
C ALA A 52 -10.29 2.25 -7.38
N LYS A 53 -11.50 2.62 -6.94
CA LYS A 53 -12.64 2.81 -7.82
C LYS A 53 -12.32 3.86 -8.91
N GLY A 54 -12.56 3.50 -10.17
CA GLY A 54 -12.26 4.34 -11.33
C GLY A 54 -10.80 4.27 -11.82
N GLY A 55 -9.89 3.66 -11.05
CA GLY A 55 -8.52 3.37 -11.48
C GLY A 55 -8.40 1.94 -12.04
N GLU A 56 -7.37 1.72 -12.84
CA GLU A 56 -7.00 0.40 -13.38
C GLU A 56 -5.49 0.25 -13.37
N ALA A 57 -5.00 -0.97 -13.33
CA ALA A 57 -3.59 -1.30 -13.41
C ALA A 57 -3.37 -2.57 -14.23
N ASP A 58 -2.20 -2.70 -14.86
CA ASP A 58 -1.87 -3.90 -15.62
C ASP A 58 -1.88 -5.13 -14.71
N ASN A 59 -1.25 -5.02 -13.55
CA ASN A 59 -1.17 -6.09 -12.57
C ASN A 59 -1.77 -5.61 -11.24
N VAL A 60 -2.62 -6.43 -10.64
CA VAL A 60 -3.25 -6.15 -9.35
C VAL A 60 -3.01 -7.32 -8.41
N ALA A 61 -2.52 -7.04 -7.21
CA ALA A 61 -2.50 -7.99 -6.11
C ALA A 61 -3.63 -7.65 -5.14
N LEU A 62 -4.59 -8.56 -5.00
CA LEU A 62 -5.75 -8.41 -4.15
C LEU A 62 -5.61 -9.30 -2.91
N LEU A 63 -5.53 -8.69 -1.74
CA LEU A 63 -5.47 -9.42 -0.47
C LEU A 63 -6.88 -9.72 0.00
N LEU A 64 -7.17 -11.01 0.23
CA LEU A 64 -8.47 -11.48 0.72
C LEU A 64 -8.59 -11.34 2.24
N ASP A 65 -8.28 -10.18 2.78
CA ASP A 65 -8.41 -9.91 4.20
C ASP A 65 -9.50 -8.87 4.45
N SER A 66 -10.43 -9.21 5.32
CA SER A 66 -11.57 -8.36 5.67
C SER A 66 -11.53 -7.98 7.14
N THR A 67 -12.20 -6.90 7.49
CA THR A 67 -12.41 -6.57 8.90
C THR A 67 -13.57 -7.39 9.46
N LYS A 68 -13.57 -7.58 10.79
CA LYS A 68 -14.66 -8.24 11.48
C LYS A 68 -16.02 -7.61 11.13
N ALA A 69 -16.07 -6.27 11.04
CA ALA A 69 -17.27 -5.54 10.68
C ALA A 69 -17.81 -5.87 9.27
N CYS A 70 -16.92 -6.13 8.31
CA CYS A 70 -17.32 -6.55 6.97
C CYS A 70 -17.89 -7.97 6.96
N VAL A 71 -17.28 -8.88 7.73
CA VAL A 71 -17.73 -10.28 7.81
C VAL A 71 -19.08 -10.40 8.54
N GLU A 72 -19.30 -9.57 9.56
CA GLU A 72 -20.54 -9.54 10.36
C GLU A 72 -21.61 -8.60 9.76
N SER A 73 -21.36 -7.99 8.61
CA SER A 73 -22.30 -7.10 7.93
C SER A 73 -23.55 -7.87 7.50
N GLU A 74 -24.72 -7.30 7.72
CA GLU A 74 -25.99 -7.85 7.25
C GLU A 74 -26.12 -7.78 5.72
N ASP A 75 -25.44 -6.82 5.07
CA ASP A 75 -25.43 -6.64 3.60
C ASP A 75 -24.20 -7.31 2.98
N GLN A 76 -24.24 -8.65 2.88
CA GLN A 76 -23.19 -9.43 2.21
C GLN A 76 -23.10 -9.14 0.71
N ASP A 77 -24.19 -8.70 0.09
CA ASP A 77 -24.17 -8.35 -1.33
C ASP A 77 -23.39 -7.04 -1.59
N ALA A 78 -23.42 -6.10 -0.64
CA ALA A 78 -22.57 -4.92 -0.73
C ALA A 78 -21.08 -5.29 -0.67
N GLU A 79 -20.69 -6.22 0.21
CA GLU A 79 -19.32 -6.73 0.29
C GLU A 79 -18.89 -7.41 -1.02
N LYS A 80 -19.72 -8.27 -1.59
CA LYS A 80 -19.45 -8.90 -2.88
C LYS A 80 -19.24 -7.89 -4.00
N ARG A 81 -20.01 -6.81 -4.03
CA ARG A 81 -19.83 -5.71 -5.00
C ARG A 81 -18.47 -5.02 -4.83
N VAL A 82 -18.02 -4.82 -3.58
CA VAL A 82 -16.71 -4.23 -3.30
C VAL A 82 -15.60 -5.15 -3.86
N TRP A 83 -15.67 -6.45 -3.60
CA TRP A 83 -14.70 -7.41 -4.11
C TRP A 83 -14.72 -7.47 -5.64
N TYR A 84 -15.90 -7.44 -6.25
CA TYR A 84 -16.04 -7.35 -7.71
C TYR A 84 -15.30 -6.13 -8.28
N VAL A 85 -15.43 -4.98 -7.63
CA VAL A 85 -14.68 -3.77 -8.02
C VAL A 85 -13.18 -4.02 -7.94
N GLY A 86 -12.69 -4.65 -6.88
CA GLY A 86 -11.27 -4.99 -6.74
C GLY A 86 -10.73 -5.87 -7.85
N VAL A 87 -11.44 -6.95 -8.15
CA VAL A 87 -11.10 -7.92 -9.22
C VAL A 87 -11.04 -7.23 -10.59
N THR A 88 -12.02 -6.38 -10.89
CA THR A 88 -12.12 -5.69 -12.19
C THR A 88 -11.12 -4.55 -12.39
N ARG A 89 -10.22 -4.32 -11.44
CA ARG A 89 -9.16 -3.29 -11.59
C ARG A 89 -7.97 -3.79 -12.39
N ALA A 90 -7.80 -5.09 -12.52
CA ALA A 90 -6.71 -5.71 -13.28
C ALA A 90 -7.00 -5.69 -14.78
N LYS A 91 -6.05 -5.19 -15.57
CA LYS A 91 -6.10 -5.23 -17.05
C LYS A 91 -5.49 -6.49 -17.63
N LYS A 92 -4.42 -6.99 -17.02
CA LYS A 92 -3.66 -8.15 -17.53
C LYS A 92 -3.64 -9.29 -16.54
N GLU A 93 -3.17 -9.04 -15.31
CA GLU A 93 -2.97 -10.08 -14.31
C GLU A 93 -3.59 -9.70 -12.99
N LEU A 94 -4.33 -10.64 -12.40
CA LEU A 94 -4.86 -10.56 -11.06
C LEU A 94 -4.20 -11.62 -10.20
N HIS A 95 -3.51 -11.20 -9.15
CA HIS A 95 -2.94 -12.06 -8.14
C HIS A 95 -3.82 -12.02 -6.90
N ILE A 96 -4.42 -13.14 -6.55
CA ILE A 96 -5.20 -13.27 -5.32
C ILE A 96 -4.28 -13.76 -4.21
N VAL A 97 -4.14 -12.95 -3.17
CA VAL A 97 -3.31 -13.26 -2.01
C VAL A 97 -4.20 -13.68 -0.87
N VAL A 98 -4.15 -14.96 -0.55
CA VAL A 98 -4.89 -15.56 0.55
C VAL A 98 -4.22 -15.14 1.86
N SER A 99 -5.00 -14.58 2.77
CA SER A 99 -4.54 -14.23 4.11
C SER A 99 -4.65 -15.45 5.04
N SER A 100 -3.76 -15.54 6.01
CA SER A 100 -3.93 -16.46 7.13
C SER A 100 -4.78 -15.86 8.26
N GLY A 101 -5.42 -14.73 8.01
CA GLY A 101 -6.27 -14.01 8.95
C GLY A 101 -7.57 -14.74 9.25
N LYS A 102 -8.22 -14.35 10.37
CA LYS A 102 -9.49 -14.94 10.80
C LYS A 102 -10.70 -14.49 9.97
N HIS A 103 -10.54 -13.48 9.12
CA HIS A 103 -11.61 -12.78 8.40
C HIS A 103 -11.33 -12.73 6.91
N GLU A 104 -11.17 -13.91 6.32
CA GLU A 104 -10.93 -14.04 4.88
C GLU A 104 -12.26 -14.01 4.11
N PHE A 105 -12.26 -13.37 2.95
CA PHE A 105 -13.38 -13.44 2.01
C PHE A 105 -13.27 -14.73 1.20
N GLY A 106 -14.14 -15.68 1.50
CA GLY A 106 -14.06 -17.06 0.97
C GLY A 106 -14.54 -17.25 -0.46
N ASP A 107 -15.35 -16.34 -1.00
CA ASP A 107 -16.01 -16.51 -2.31
C ASP A 107 -15.05 -16.42 -3.52
N LEU A 108 -13.82 -15.97 -3.31
CA LEU A 108 -12.79 -15.85 -4.35
C LEU A 108 -11.67 -16.91 -4.23
N ARG A 109 -11.86 -17.93 -3.41
CA ARG A 109 -10.87 -18.98 -3.16
C ARG A 109 -10.94 -20.11 -4.17
#